data_c801078b711a6590f9c419cef5612587
#
_entry.id   c801078b711a6590f9c419cef5612587
#
_cell.length_a   1.000
_cell.length_b   1.000
_cell.length_c   1.000
_cell.angle_alpha   90.00
_cell.angle_beta   90.00
_cell.angle_gamma   90.00
#
_symmetry.space_group_name_H-M   'P 1'
#
loop_
_entity.id
_entity.type
_entity.pdbx_description
1 polymer ?
#
loop_
_entity_poly.entity_id
_entity_poly.type
_entity_poly.pdbx_seq_one_letter_code
_entity_poly.pdbx_strand_id
1 'polypeptide(L)'
;STLSVVTAPGTGSAITVETDESLTPLLDVTADGAKVSIRQIALVGRERFAGIWPWGPQTSRVRVTVPHGTHLDARLDAGSISAEHSWEHVQIRTSAGSIRLGDCMSAQVHADAGSIVIGALHEGSVRAQAGSVRIRSTSGTVSAHTEAGSVKIVEAREGSLDLSSEMGTVSVGVPEGTAVLADCHSDFGRVTTNLPRQDQPDALERRLELRARAQMGTVR
;
A
#
# COMPACT_ATOMS: atom_id res chain seq x y z
N SER A 1 13.78 6.51 -15.74
CA SER A 1 12.40 6.50 -16.27
C SER A 1 11.46 6.09 -15.17
N THR A 2 10.43 6.87 -14.98
CA THR A 2 9.41 6.61 -13.96
C THR A 2 8.21 5.98 -14.65
N LEU A 3 7.86 4.76 -14.26
CA LEU A 3 6.67 4.08 -14.75
C LEU A 3 5.46 4.49 -13.89
N SER A 4 4.39 4.91 -14.53
CA SER A 4 3.11 5.21 -13.86
C SER A 4 2.04 4.26 -14.37
N VAL A 5 1.52 3.43 -13.47
CA VAL A 5 0.37 2.55 -13.76
C VAL A 5 -0.87 3.21 -13.19
N VAL A 6 -1.84 3.49 -14.04
CA VAL A 6 -3.13 4.07 -13.66
C VAL A 6 -4.23 3.10 -14.05
N THR A 7 -5.07 2.73 -13.08
CA THR A 7 -6.24 1.90 -13.36
C THR A 7 -7.50 2.73 -13.44
N ALA A 8 -8.41 2.37 -14.31
CA ALA A 8 -9.70 3.02 -14.48
C ALA A 8 -10.84 1.98 -14.41
N PRO A 9 -12.04 2.32 -13.90
CA PRO A 9 -13.17 1.41 -13.89
C PRO A 9 -13.66 1.19 -15.33
N GLY A 10 -13.84 -0.06 -15.71
CA GLY A 10 -14.46 -0.45 -16.96
C GLY A 10 -15.90 -0.92 -16.74
N THR A 11 -16.79 -0.55 -17.65
CA THR A 11 -18.18 -1.03 -17.64
C THR A 11 -18.36 -2.38 -18.35
N GLY A 12 -17.28 -2.93 -18.92
CA GLY A 12 -17.25 -4.21 -19.62
C GLY A 12 -16.47 -5.29 -18.90
N SER A 13 -16.59 -6.53 -19.35
CA SER A 13 -15.80 -7.67 -18.85
C SER A 13 -14.38 -7.73 -19.42
N ALA A 14 -13.99 -6.78 -20.25
CA ALA A 14 -12.70 -6.77 -20.92
C ALA A 14 -11.70 -5.86 -20.20
N ILE A 15 -10.48 -6.33 -20.06
CA ILE A 15 -9.35 -5.57 -19.56
C ILE A 15 -8.70 -4.88 -20.77
N THR A 16 -8.58 -3.56 -20.71
CA THR A 16 -7.94 -2.77 -21.75
C THR A 16 -6.64 -2.17 -21.22
N VAL A 17 -5.55 -2.35 -21.96
CA VAL A 17 -4.24 -1.81 -21.61
C VAL A 17 -3.84 -0.80 -22.67
N GLU A 18 -3.62 0.43 -22.25
CA GLU A 18 -3.09 1.50 -23.07
C GLU A 18 -1.65 1.79 -22.63
N THR A 19 -0.70 1.60 -23.50
CA THR A 19 0.72 1.89 -23.25
C THR A 19 1.26 2.87 -24.27
N ASP A 20 2.23 3.69 -23.85
CA ASP A 20 3.06 4.42 -24.83
C ASP A 20 3.90 3.44 -25.63
N GLU A 21 3.95 3.63 -26.96
CA GLU A 21 4.68 2.73 -27.91
C GLU A 21 6.16 2.52 -27.54
N SER A 22 6.76 3.47 -26.82
CA SER A 22 8.15 3.38 -26.35
C SER A 22 8.38 2.37 -25.22
N LEU A 23 7.30 1.82 -24.62
CA LEU A 23 7.36 0.96 -23.42
C LEU A 23 7.04 -0.50 -23.66
N THR A 24 6.49 -0.82 -24.82
CA THR A 24 6.09 -2.20 -25.17
C THR A 24 7.18 -3.26 -24.87
N PRO A 25 8.49 -2.98 -25.01
CA PRO A 25 9.51 -3.96 -24.67
C PRO A 25 9.87 -4.06 -23.18
N LEU A 26 9.34 -3.16 -22.31
CA LEU A 26 9.76 -3.07 -20.90
C LEU A 26 8.73 -3.62 -19.91
N LEU A 27 7.53 -3.90 -20.38
CA LEU A 27 6.41 -4.33 -19.55
C LEU A 27 5.74 -5.57 -20.14
N ASP A 28 5.59 -6.57 -19.32
CA ASP A 28 4.71 -7.70 -19.57
C ASP A 28 3.39 -7.46 -18.81
N VAL A 29 2.33 -7.25 -19.56
CA VAL A 29 0.99 -7.09 -19.02
C VAL A 29 0.13 -8.24 -19.50
N THR A 30 -0.24 -9.12 -18.60
CA THR A 30 -1.11 -10.24 -18.89
C THR A 30 -2.43 -10.07 -18.17
N ALA A 31 -3.51 -10.36 -18.87
CA ALA A 31 -4.86 -10.34 -18.35
C ALA A 31 -5.47 -11.72 -18.54
N ASP A 32 -5.87 -12.35 -17.45
CA ASP A 32 -6.52 -13.65 -17.46
C ASP A 32 -7.79 -13.60 -16.59
N GLY A 33 -8.94 -13.58 -17.23
CA GLY A 33 -10.23 -13.46 -16.58
C GLY A 33 -10.34 -12.21 -15.69
N ALA A 34 -10.43 -12.40 -14.38
CA ALA A 34 -10.51 -11.34 -13.39
C ALA A 34 -9.14 -10.93 -12.80
N LYS A 35 -8.02 -11.39 -13.38
CA LYS A 35 -6.68 -11.11 -12.86
C LYS A 35 -5.86 -10.28 -13.87
N VAL A 36 -5.27 -9.19 -13.40
CA VAL A 36 -4.27 -8.40 -14.13
C VAL A 36 -2.92 -8.61 -13.50
N SER A 37 -1.94 -9.02 -14.30
CA SER A 37 -0.55 -9.15 -13.88
C SER A 37 0.31 -8.17 -14.66
N ILE A 38 1.04 -7.32 -13.95
CA ILE A 38 1.95 -6.31 -14.51
C ILE A 38 3.35 -6.60 -13.99
N ARG A 39 4.27 -6.89 -14.90
CA ARG A 39 5.66 -7.15 -14.57
C ARG A 39 6.58 -6.25 -15.38
N GLN A 40 7.52 -5.63 -14.70
CA GLN A 40 8.62 -4.95 -15.37
C GLN A 40 9.65 -5.98 -15.81
N ILE A 41 9.96 -5.98 -17.11
CA ILE A 41 10.99 -6.85 -17.68
C ILE A 41 12.32 -6.10 -17.56
N ALA A 42 13.27 -6.69 -16.83
CA ALA A 42 14.63 -6.18 -16.82
C ALA A 42 15.25 -6.32 -18.22
N LEU A 43 15.71 -5.25 -18.79
CA LEU A 43 16.53 -5.30 -20.03
C LEU A 43 17.85 -6.01 -19.72
N VAL A 44 17.88 -7.32 -19.96
CA VAL A 44 19.11 -8.10 -20.02
C VAL A 44 19.70 -7.94 -21.41
N GLY A 45 20.46 -6.88 -21.60
CA GLY A 45 21.16 -6.63 -22.86
C GLY A 45 22.15 -5.48 -22.68
N ARG A 46 23.41 -5.87 -22.56
CA ARG A 46 24.56 -4.96 -22.69
C ARG A 46 24.61 -4.44 -24.13
N GLU A 47 23.95 -3.36 -24.41
CA GLU A 47 24.42 -2.48 -25.47
C GLU A 47 24.62 -1.09 -24.86
N ARG A 48 25.81 -0.88 -24.36
CA ARG A 48 26.38 0.44 -24.15
C ARG A 48 26.54 1.10 -25.51
N PHE A 49 25.51 1.72 -26.02
CA PHE A 49 25.68 2.74 -27.04
C PHE A 49 26.18 4.00 -26.36
N ALA A 50 27.50 4.16 -26.40
CA ALA A 50 28.15 5.42 -26.14
C ALA A 50 27.61 6.46 -27.14
N GLY A 51 26.98 7.51 -26.63
CA GLY A 51 26.99 8.78 -27.34
C GLY A 51 25.70 9.51 -27.62
N ILE A 52 24.53 9.06 -27.21
CA ILE A 52 23.33 9.93 -27.29
C ILE A 52 22.52 9.80 -26.00
N TRP A 53 22.71 10.77 -25.12
CA TRP A 53 21.90 10.96 -23.94
C TRP A 53 20.67 11.81 -24.31
N PRO A 54 19.46 11.28 -24.43
CA PRO A 54 18.29 12.13 -24.56
C PRO A 54 17.98 12.72 -23.18
N TRP A 55 18.16 13.99 -23.09
CA TRP A 55 17.89 14.81 -21.90
C TRP A 55 16.39 14.88 -21.67
N GLY A 56 15.92 14.28 -20.59
CA GLY A 56 14.57 14.46 -20.06
C GLY A 56 14.14 13.27 -19.21
N PRO A 57 13.41 13.49 -18.09
CA PRO A 57 12.77 12.40 -17.36
C PRO A 57 11.64 11.86 -18.24
N GLN A 58 11.87 10.74 -18.91
CA GLN A 58 10.82 10.03 -19.62
C GLN A 58 9.91 9.38 -18.59
N THR A 59 8.77 9.99 -18.36
CA THR A 59 7.71 9.42 -17.54
C THR A 59 6.82 8.58 -18.45
N SER A 60 6.92 7.32 -18.29
CA SER A 60 6.14 6.35 -19.04
C SER A 60 4.85 6.03 -18.29
N ARG A 61 3.71 6.18 -18.94
CA ARG A 61 2.40 5.96 -18.34
C ARG A 61 1.70 4.76 -18.98
N VAL A 62 1.30 3.83 -18.14
CA VAL A 62 0.45 2.69 -18.53
C VAL A 62 -0.91 2.88 -17.88
N ARG A 63 -1.96 2.89 -18.69
CA ARG A 63 -3.34 2.90 -18.20
C ARG A 63 -3.95 1.53 -18.41
N VAL A 64 -4.48 0.96 -17.33
CA VAL A 64 -5.16 -0.32 -17.37
C VAL A 64 -6.60 -0.10 -16.92
N THR A 65 -7.54 -0.39 -17.81
CA THR A 65 -8.96 -0.35 -17.50
C THR A 65 -9.43 -1.73 -17.08
N VAL A 66 -10.01 -1.85 -15.89
CA VAL A 66 -10.39 -3.13 -15.29
C VAL A 66 -11.85 -3.12 -14.83
N PRO A 67 -12.56 -4.25 -14.91
CA PRO A 67 -13.86 -4.43 -14.28
C PRO A 67 -13.76 -4.43 -12.74
N HIS A 68 -14.89 -4.25 -12.07
CA HIS A 68 -14.97 -4.37 -10.62
C HIS A 68 -14.68 -5.81 -10.17
N GLY A 69 -14.06 -5.96 -8.98
CA GLY A 69 -13.73 -7.29 -8.44
C GLY A 69 -12.49 -7.92 -9.08
N THR A 70 -11.66 -7.15 -9.75
CA THR A 70 -10.42 -7.63 -10.37
C THR A 70 -9.30 -7.80 -9.35
N HIS A 71 -8.45 -8.81 -9.58
CA HIS A 71 -7.24 -9.04 -8.81
C HIS A 71 -6.06 -8.33 -9.49
N LEU A 72 -5.26 -7.61 -8.73
CA LEU A 72 -4.07 -6.90 -9.21
C LEU A 72 -2.80 -7.59 -8.69
N ASP A 73 -1.94 -8.05 -9.59
CA ASP A 73 -0.57 -8.50 -9.28
C ASP A 73 0.41 -7.60 -10.03
N ALA A 74 1.16 -6.77 -9.32
CA ALA A 74 2.10 -5.84 -9.93
C ALA A 74 3.50 -5.95 -9.32
N ARG A 75 4.51 -6.00 -10.20
CA ARG A 75 5.93 -6.03 -9.81
C ARG A 75 6.70 -5.01 -10.62
N LEU A 76 7.23 -4.01 -9.93
CA LEU A 76 7.99 -2.92 -10.53
C LEU A 76 9.31 -2.74 -9.80
N ASP A 77 10.39 -2.54 -10.53
CA ASP A 77 11.66 -2.16 -9.92
C ASP A 77 11.64 -0.67 -9.53
N ALA A 78 11.12 0.19 -10.41
CA ALA A 78 11.00 1.61 -10.12
C ALA A 78 9.77 2.22 -10.80
N GLY A 79 8.97 2.97 -10.05
CA GLY A 79 7.82 3.63 -10.62
C GLY A 79 6.71 3.94 -9.63
N SER A 80 5.60 4.47 -10.13
CA SER A 80 4.43 4.73 -9.33
C SER A 80 3.24 3.91 -9.82
N ILE A 81 2.48 3.40 -8.86
CA ILE A 81 1.23 2.68 -9.09
C ILE A 81 0.10 3.52 -8.52
N SER A 82 -0.90 3.83 -9.35
CA SER A 82 -2.14 4.46 -8.93
C SER A 82 -3.31 3.58 -9.34
N ALA A 83 -3.91 2.92 -8.34
CA ALA A 83 -4.99 1.97 -8.51
C ALA A 83 -6.13 2.34 -7.54
N GLU A 84 -6.76 3.50 -7.78
CA GLU A 84 -7.65 4.17 -6.82
C GLU A 84 -9.09 3.62 -6.77
N HIS A 85 -9.34 2.48 -7.45
CA HIS A 85 -10.65 1.81 -7.43
C HIS A 85 -10.75 0.77 -6.32
N SER A 86 -11.92 0.14 -6.22
CA SER A 86 -12.14 -0.96 -5.30
C SER A 86 -11.60 -2.27 -5.86
N TRP A 87 -10.79 -2.95 -5.07
CA TRP A 87 -10.12 -4.19 -5.41
C TRP A 87 -10.53 -5.31 -4.46
N GLU A 88 -10.63 -6.50 -4.99
CA GLU A 88 -10.83 -7.69 -4.15
C GLU A 88 -9.51 -8.18 -3.58
N HIS A 89 -8.52 -8.41 -4.44
CA HIS A 89 -7.18 -8.81 -4.02
C HIS A 89 -6.11 -8.00 -4.73
N VAL A 90 -5.15 -7.48 -3.96
CA VAL A 90 -4.02 -6.72 -4.47
C VAL A 90 -2.72 -7.33 -3.97
N GLN A 91 -1.81 -7.63 -4.90
CA GLN A 91 -0.45 -8.02 -4.58
C GLN A 91 0.52 -7.11 -5.32
N ILE A 92 1.29 -6.31 -4.57
CA ILE A 92 2.24 -5.35 -5.16
C ILE A 92 3.60 -5.52 -4.53
N ARG A 93 4.63 -5.52 -5.38
CA ARG A 93 6.03 -5.43 -4.99
C ARG A 93 6.72 -4.37 -5.81
N THR A 94 7.40 -3.43 -5.13
CA THR A 94 8.22 -2.41 -5.79
C THR A 94 9.50 -2.16 -5.01
N SER A 95 10.60 -1.93 -5.70
CA SER A 95 11.83 -1.54 -5.05
C SER A 95 11.87 -0.04 -4.79
N ALA A 96 11.36 0.79 -5.70
CA ALA A 96 11.32 2.23 -5.46
C ALA A 96 10.10 2.89 -6.11
N GLY A 97 9.40 3.73 -5.35
CA GLY A 97 8.32 4.51 -5.90
C GLY A 97 7.13 4.74 -4.98
N SER A 98 6.04 5.24 -5.51
CA SER A 98 4.83 5.50 -4.76
C SER A 98 3.69 4.57 -5.18
N ILE A 99 2.98 4.06 -4.20
CA ILE A 99 1.81 3.21 -4.39
C ILE A 99 0.59 3.94 -3.84
N ARG A 100 -0.44 4.13 -4.66
CA ARG A 100 -1.76 4.62 -4.25
C ARG A 100 -2.81 3.60 -4.62
N LEU A 101 -3.49 3.10 -3.60
CA LEU A 101 -4.59 2.15 -3.75
C LEU A 101 -5.88 2.78 -3.22
N GLY A 102 -6.99 2.44 -3.84
CA GLY A 102 -8.32 2.70 -3.32
C GLY A 102 -8.70 1.73 -2.21
N ASP A 103 -9.93 1.28 -2.24
CA ASP A 103 -10.46 0.37 -1.24
C ASP A 103 -10.11 -1.08 -1.60
N CYS A 104 -9.56 -1.83 -0.65
CA CYS A 104 -9.12 -3.20 -0.86
C CYS A 104 -9.75 -4.12 0.18
N MET A 105 -10.33 -5.24 -0.28
CA MET A 105 -10.75 -6.31 0.63
C MET A 105 -9.52 -7.03 1.18
N SER A 106 -8.56 -7.37 0.32
CA SER A 106 -7.30 -7.95 0.75
C SER A 106 -6.13 -7.33 0.00
N ALA A 107 -5.05 -6.98 0.72
CA ALA A 107 -3.86 -6.42 0.10
C ALA A 107 -2.56 -6.96 0.71
N GLN A 108 -1.63 -7.33 -0.16
CA GLN A 108 -0.26 -7.65 0.18
C GLN A 108 0.66 -6.67 -0.55
N VAL A 109 1.22 -5.71 0.17
CA VAL A 109 2.04 -4.64 -0.42
C VAL A 109 3.43 -4.66 0.19
N HIS A 110 4.43 -4.71 -0.67
CA HIS A 110 5.83 -4.61 -0.27
C HIS A 110 6.54 -3.54 -1.10
N ALA A 111 7.20 -2.62 -0.41
CA ALA A 111 8.04 -1.59 -1.03
C ALA A 111 9.36 -1.47 -0.29
N ASP A 112 10.48 -1.46 -1.03
CA ASP A 112 11.77 -1.22 -0.39
C ASP A 112 11.92 0.27 -0.08
N ALA A 113 11.58 1.17 -1.00
CA ALA A 113 11.62 2.61 -0.75
C ALA A 113 10.42 3.35 -1.34
N GLY A 114 9.85 4.29 -0.57
CA GLY A 114 8.80 5.18 -1.07
C GLY A 114 7.58 5.31 -0.16
N SER A 115 6.47 5.73 -0.73
CA SER A 115 5.23 5.94 0.01
C SER A 115 4.13 4.99 -0.43
N ILE A 116 3.43 4.43 0.54
CA ILE A 116 2.25 3.59 0.33
C ILE A 116 1.04 4.30 0.91
N VAL A 117 0.04 4.54 0.09
CA VAL A 117 -1.24 5.13 0.50
C VAL A 117 -2.37 4.18 0.09
N ILE A 118 -3.18 3.77 1.05
CA ILE A 118 -4.33 2.88 0.84
C ILE A 118 -5.59 3.57 1.35
N GLY A 119 -6.68 3.47 0.63
CA GLY A 119 -7.99 3.96 1.02
C GLY A 119 -8.54 3.17 2.20
N ALA A 120 -9.42 2.24 1.96
CA ALA A 120 -9.89 1.30 2.97
C ALA A 120 -9.18 -0.05 2.80
N LEU A 121 -8.82 -0.69 3.91
CA LEU A 121 -8.24 -2.03 3.92
C LEU A 121 -8.96 -2.89 4.96
N HIS A 122 -9.52 -4.01 4.49
CA HIS A 122 -10.17 -4.94 5.40
C HIS A 122 -9.16 -5.97 5.93
N GLU A 123 -8.39 -6.59 5.06
CA GLU A 123 -7.41 -7.59 5.46
C GLU A 123 -6.09 -7.40 4.70
N GLY A 124 -4.96 -7.57 5.36
CA GLY A 124 -3.70 -7.55 4.63
C GLY A 124 -2.44 -7.27 5.39
N SER A 125 -1.35 -7.30 4.62
CA SER A 125 -0.01 -7.03 5.11
C SER A 125 0.68 -5.99 4.24
N VAL A 126 1.17 -4.94 4.89
CA VAL A 126 1.88 -3.83 4.23
C VAL A 126 3.27 -3.72 4.83
N ARG A 127 4.30 -3.84 4.00
CA ARG A 127 5.70 -3.71 4.43
C ARG A 127 6.42 -2.65 3.62
N ALA A 128 7.13 -1.77 4.31
CA ALA A 128 8.03 -0.81 3.70
C ALA A 128 9.38 -0.84 4.43
N GLN A 129 10.50 -0.91 3.71
CA GLN A 129 11.80 -0.78 4.37
C GLN A 129 12.04 0.70 4.69
N ALA A 130 12.04 1.58 3.70
CA ALA A 130 12.23 3.01 3.92
C ALA A 130 11.05 3.81 3.34
N GLY A 131 10.34 4.54 4.21
CA GLY A 131 9.25 5.40 3.72
C GLY A 131 8.04 5.46 4.63
N SER A 132 6.92 5.84 4.08
CA SER A 132 5.69 6.01 4.84
C SER A 132 4.57 5.10 4.36
N VAL A 133 3.89 4.50 5.31
CA VAL A 133 2.64 3.74 5.10
C VAL A 133 1.49 4.56 5.66
N ARG A 134 0.49 4.85 4.84
CA ARG A 134 -0.72 5.55 5.26
C ARG A 134 -1.95 4.77 4.80
N ILE A 135 -2.76 4.36 5.74
CA ILE A 135 -4.05 3.72 5.49
C ILE A 135 -5.14 4.65 6.03
N ARG A 136 -6.15 4.95 5.20
CA ARG A 136 -7.23 5.86 5.59
C ARG A 136 -8.16 5.18 6.60
N SER A 137 -8.64 4.00 6.29
CA SER A 137 -9.52 3.26 7.21
C SER A 137 -9.23 1.76 7.20
N THR A 138 -9.46 1.12 8.35
CA THR A 138 -9.36 -0.33 8.52
C THR A 138 -10.58 -0.87 9.25
N SER A 139 -11.00 -2.08 8.88
CA SER A 139 -12.17 -2.74 9.49
C SER A 139 -12.00 -4.26 9.64
N GLY A 140 -10.77 -4.75 9.75
CA GLY A 140 -10.49 -6.19 9.86
C GLY A 140 -9.08 -6.44 10.37
N THR A 141 -8.38 -7.43 9.81
CA THR A 141 -7.05 -7.81 10.28
C THR A 141 -5.97 -7.22 9.39
N VAL A 142 -5.22 -6.26 9.93
CA VAL A 142 -4.17 -5.55 9.18
C VAL A 142 -2.84 -5.56 9.94
N SER A 143 -1.79 -5.96 9.21
CA SER A 143 -0.40 -5.86 9.67
C SER A 143 0.34 -4.82 8.84
N ALA A 144 0.98 -3.84 9.49
CA ALA A 144 1.81 -2.86 8.79
C ALA A 144 3.17 -2.70 9.50
N HIS A 145 4.23 -2.88 8.73
CA HIS A 145 5.60 -2.83 9.23
C HIS A 145 6.45 -1.88 8.39
N THR A 146 7.31 -1.09 9.05
CA THR A 146 8.35 -0.29 8.40
C THR A 146 9.65 -0.34 9.20
N GLU A 147 10.78 -0.48 8.52
CA GLU A 147 12.09 -0.41 9.15
C GLU A 147 12.45 1.06 9.47
N ALA A 148 12.38 1.94 8.47
CA ALA A 148 12.65 3.36 8.66
C ALA A 148 11.53 4.21 8.07
N GLY A 149 10.73 4.86 8.94
CA GLY A 149 9.65 5.70 8.49
C GLY A 149 8.44 5.73 9.39
N SER A 150 7.27 6.01 8.83
CA SER A 150 6.06 6.14 9.61
C SER A 150 4.94 5.23 9.14
N VAL A 151 4.22 4.65 10.09
CA VAL A 151 2.94 3.97 9.85
C VAL A 151 1.83 4.84 10.42
N LYS A 152 0.87 5.21 9.57
CA LYS A 152 -0.29 5.99 9.97
C LYS A 152 -1.59 5.35 9.52
N ILE A 153 -2.43 4.98 10.46
CA ILE A 153 -3.84 4.65 10.24
C ILE A 153 -4.68 5.83 10.68
N VAL A 154 -5.51 6.36 9.77
CA VAL A 154 -6.31 7.56 10.10
C VAL A 154 -7.54 7.17 10.89
N GLU A 155 -8.19 6.05 10.54
CA GLU A 155 -9.42 5.60 11.18
C GLU A 155 -9.42 4.07 11.30
N ALA A 156 -9.16 3.56 12.51
CA ALA A 156 -9.26 2.15 12.83
C ALA A 156 -10.63 1.86 13.47
N ARG A 157 -11.51 1.20 12.73
CA ARG A 157 -12.90 1.04 13.14
C ARG A 157 -13.13 -0.19 14.00
N GLU A 158 -12.61 -1.32 13.60
CA GLU A 158 -12.76 -2.61 14.26
C GLU A 158 -11.72 -3.61 13.76
N GLY A 159 -11.54 -4.72 14.46
CA GLY A 159 -10.67 -5.82 14.05
C GLY A 159 -9.38 -5.91 14.85
N SER A 160 -8.32 -6.39 14.21
CA SER A 160 -7.00 -6.58 14.83
C SER A 160 -5.92 -5.89 14.02
N LEU A 161 -5.14 -5.02 14.66
CA LEU A 161 -4.06 -4.27 14.05
C LEU A 161 -2.73 -4.65 14.70
N ASP A 162 -1.76 -5.03 13.88
CA ASP A 162 -0.36 -5.24 14.29
C ASP A 162 0.55 -4.28 13.52
N LEU A 163 0.99 -3.23 14.20
CA LEU A 163 1.72 -2.12 13.62
C LEU A 163 3.10 -2.01 14.24
N SER A 164 4.12 -1.96 13.40
CA SER A 164 5.49 -1.83 13.90
C SER A 164 6.36 -0.91 13.05
N SER A 165 7.25 -0.19 13.73
CA SER A 165 8.30 0.62 13.11
C SER A 165 9.59 0.44 13.90
N GLU A 166 10.70 0.17 13.21
CA GLU A 166 11.98 0.11 13.90
C GLU A 166 12.49 1.52 14.22
N MET A 167 12.51 2.40 13.22
CA MET A 167 12.87 3.82 13.39
C MET A 167 11.78 4.72 12.83
N GLY A 168 10.97 5.34 13.71
CA GLY A 168 9.96 6.26 13.24
C GLY A 168 8.72 6.38 14.10
N THR A 169 7.59 6.64 13.47
CA THR A 169 6.35 6.92 14.19
C THR A 169 5.23 5.97 13.79
N VAL A 170 4.58 5.37 14.76
CA VAL A 170 3.30 4.67 14.57
C VAL A 170 2.19 5.55 15.12
N SER A 171 1.19 5.85 14.29
CA SER A 171 0.06 6.70 14.65
C SER A 171 -1.26 6.04 14.25
N VAL A 172 -2.20 5.95 15.19
CA VAL A 172 -3.50 5.32 14.97
C VAL A 172 -4.60 6.22 15.49
N GLY A 173 -5.52 6.57 14.59
CA GLY A 173 -6.77 7.22 14.94
C GLY A 173 -7.87 6.20 15.19
N VAL A 174 -8.58 6.33 16.29
CA VAL A 174 -9.73 5.48 16.62
C VAL A 174 -10.98 6.35 16.68
N PRO A 175 -12.04 6.01 15.95
CA PRO A 175 -13.30 6.75 16.02
C PRO A 175 -14.00 6.54 17.35
N GLU A 176 -14.82 7.51 17.74
CA GLU A 176 -15.67 7.40 18.94
C GLU A 176 -16.61 6.18 18.85
N GLY A 177 -16.91 5.58 20.00
CA GLY A 177 -17.75 4.37 20.08
C GLY A 177 -17.05 3.10 19.61
N THR A 178 -15.71 3.05 19.72
CA THR A 178 -14.92 1.85 19.50
C THR A 178 -14.20 1.47 20.79
N ALA A 179 -14.49 0.28 21.30
CA ALA A 179 -13.78 -0.27 22.46
C ALA A 179 -12.41 -0.80 22.02
N VAL A 180 -11.34 -0.31 22.63
CA VAL A 180 -9.97 -0.62 22.21
C VAL A 180 -9.22 -1.39 23.28
N LEU A 181 -8.68 -2.55 22.90
CA LEU A 181 -7.65 -3.22 23.66
C LEU A 181 -6.30 -2.86 23.04
N ALA A 182 -5.56 -1.95 23.67
CA ALA A 182 -4.31 -1.44 23.14
C ALA A 182 -3.10 -1.98 23.90
N ASP A 183 -2.17 -2.58 23.14
CA ASP A 183 -0.82 -2.93 23.59
C ASP A 183 0.17 -2.06 22.81
N CYS A 184 0.59 -0.95 23.41
CA CYS A 184 1.47 0.04 22.79
C CYS A 184 2.83 0.07 23.51
N HIS A 185 3.89 -0.13 22.77
CA HIS A 185 5.24 -0.19 23.30
C HIS A 185 6.24 0.63 22.48
N SER A 186 7.19 1.25 23.15
CA SER A 186 8.36 1.86 22.53
C SER A 186 9.60 1.60 23.37
N ASP A 187 10.64 1.02 22.76
CA ASP A 187 11.87 0.69 23.50
C ASP A 187 12.67 1.97 23.82
N PHE A 188 12.84 2.83 22.82
CA PHE A 188 13.52 4.12 22.94
C PHE A 188 12.66 5.22 22.35
N GLY A 189 11.78 5.82 23.15
CA GLY A 189 10.90 6.85 22.66
C GLY A 189 9.71 7.16 23.56
N ARG A 190 8.62 7.56 22.96
CA ARG A 190 7.42 7.97 23.70
C ARG A 190 6.18 7.21 23.22
N VAL A 191 5.37 6.79 24.18
CA VAL A 191 4.02 6.32 23.94
C VAL A 191 3.03 7.37 24.45
N THR A 192 2.13 7.83 23.60
CA THR A 192 1.10 8.79 23.94
C THR A 192 -0.25 8.24 23.51
N THR A 193 -1.19 8.11 24.42
CA THR A 193 -2.54 7.67 24.13
C THR A 193 -3.56 8.68 24.69
N ASN A 194 -4.57 9.00 23.89
CA ASN A 194 -5.70 9.85 24.27
C ASN A 194 -7.00 9.04 24.38
N LEU A 195 -6.90 7.70 24.38
CA LEU A 195 -8.07 6.85 24.51
C LEU A 195 -8.69 6.98 25.90
N PRO A 196 -10.00 7.19 26.02
CA PRO A 196 -10.67 7.14 27.31
C PRO A 196 -10.54 5.74 27.91
N ARG A 197 -10.26 5.66 29.20
CA ARG A 197 -10.30 4.38 29.92
C ARG A 197 -11.75 3.97 30.11
N GLN A 198 -12.09 2.81 29.58
CA GLN A 198 -13.38 2.17 29.84
C GLN A 198 -13.12 0.88 30.62
N ASP A 199 -13.79 0.74 31.76
CA ASP A 199 -13.66 -0.45 32.60
C ASP A 199 -14.42 -1.66 32.03
N GLN A 200 -15.45 -1.44 31.22
CA GLN A 200 -16.17 -2.48 30.48
C GLN A 200 -16.73 -1.90 29.16
N PRO A 201 -16.44 -2.56 28.01
CA PRO A 201 -17.05 -2.18 26.74
C PRO A 201 -18.53 -2.58 26.72
N ASP A 202 -19.39 -1.71 26.17
CA ASP A 202 -20.79 -2.04 25.91
C ASP A 202 -20.91 -3.15 24.87
N ALA A 203 -21.93 -3.98 24.98
CA ALA A 203 -22.12 -5.15 24.12
C ALA A 203 -22.32 -4.81 22.64
N LEU A 204 -22.62 -3.55 22.32
CA LEU A 204 -22.86 -3.03 20.97
C LEU A 204 -21.67 -2.24 20.41
N GLU A 205 -20.59 -2.06 21.18
CA GLU A 205 -19.41 -1.34 20.71
C GLU A 205 -18.58 -2.17 19.75
N ARG A 206 -18.06 -1.49 18.73
CA ARG A 206 -17.03 -2.06 17.84
C ARG A 206 -15.79 -2.39 18.68
N ARG A 207 -15.15 -3.51 18.40
CA ARG A 207 -13.97 -3.96 19.13
C ARG A 207 -12.74 -3.88 18.26
N LEU A 208 -11.71 -3.25 18.77
CA LEU A 208 -10.41 -3.11 18.14
C LEU A 208 -9.32 -3.66 19.05
N GLU A 209 -8.59 -4.65 18.58
CA GLU A 209 -7.33 -5.07 19.19
C GLU A 209 -6.18 -4.36 18.47
N LEU A 210 -5.41 -3.57 19.20
CA LEU A 210 -4.31 -2.77 18.67
C LEU A 210 -3.00 -3.17 19.33
N ARG A 211 -2.07 -3.66 18.52
CA ARG A 211 -0.65 -3.82 18.88
C ARG A 211 0.15 -2.81 18.10
N ALA A 212 0.82 -1.89 18.81
CA ALA A 212 1.63 -0.86 18.18
C ALA A 212 3.01 -0.81 18.83
N ARG A 213 4.06 -1.04 18.03
CA ARG A 213 5.43 -1.11 18.51
C ARG A 213 6.34 -0.17 17.76
N ALA A 214 7.22 0.52 18.49
CA ALA A 214 8.32 1.27 17.91
C ALA A 214 9.61 0.93 18.67
N GLN A 215 10.68 0.60 17.96
CA GLN A 215 11.96 0.42 18.65
C GLN A 215 12.56 1.78 18.99
N MET A 216 12.79 2.64 18.02
CA MET A 216 13.21 4.02 18.23
C MET A 216 12.19 4.98 17.62
N GLY A 217 11.42 5.67 18.48
CA GLY A 217 10.43 6.60 17.96
C GLY A 217 9.20 6.77 18.83
N THR A 218 8.09 7.11 18.20
CA THR A 218 6.86 7.47 18.93
C THR A 218 5.68 6.61 18.49
N VAL A 219 4.89 6.15 19.47
CA VAL A 219 3.57 5.55 19.27
C VAL A 219 2.51 6.51 19.80
N ARG A 220 1.49 6.83 19.00
CA ARG A 220 0.39 7.73 19.40
C ARG A 220 -0.91 7.44 18.63
#